data_212fe4fbdcb7a38e013777f61ecbf58b
#
_entry.id   212fe4fbdcb7a38e013777f61ecbf58b
#
_cell.length_a   1.000
_cell.length_b   1.000
_cell.length_c   1.000
_cell.angle_alpha   90.00
_cell.angle_beta   90.00
_cell.angle_gamma   90.00
#
_symmetry.space_group_name_H-M   'P 1'
#
loop_
_entity.id
_entity.type
_entity.pdbx_description
1 polymer ?
#
loop_
_entity_poly.entity_id
_entity_poly.type
_entity_poly.pdbx_seq_one_letter_code
_entity_poly.pdbx_strand_id
1 'polypeptide(L)' 'MKANRKKLEIAMAKACMNTEDLQGKSGMPRPTVNNVISGRSVRPRTIGEVAKALGVDVTEIIETEN' A
#
# COMPACT_ATOMS: atom_id res chain seq x y z
N MET A 1 -0.75 11.47 -3.44
CA MET A 1 -0.68 10.82 -2.13
C MET A 1 0.40 9.76 -2.13
N LYS A 2 1.16 9.67 -1.08
CA LYS A 2 2.28 8.73 -0.99
C LYS A 2 2.10 7.78 0.17
N ALA A 3 2.49 6.53 -0.02
CA ALA A 3 2.57 5.58 1.08
C ALA A 3 3.87 5.84 1.84
N ASN A 4 3.83 5.67 3.15
CA ASN A 4 5.03 5.67 3.97
C ASN A 4 5.62 4.27 3.89
N ARG A 5 6.84 4.15 3.37
CA ARG A 5 7.43 2.85 3.10
C ARG A 5 7.51 1.96 4.34
N LYS A 6 7.93 2.54 5.46
CA LYS A 6 8.09 1.78 6.69
C LYS A 6 6.74 1.31 7.23
N LYS A 7 5.75 2.21 7.22
CA LYS A 7 4.40 1.85 7.68
C LYS A 7 3.80 0.79 6.79
N LEU A 8 4.03 0.89 5.47
CA LEU A 8 3.52 -0.09 4.53
C LEU A 8 4.17 -1.44 4.76
N GLU A 9 5.48 -1.48 4.99
CA GLU A 9 6.17 -2.73 5.31
C GLU A 9 5.59 -3.38 6.56
N ILE A 10 5.34 -2.58 7.58
CA ILE A 10 4.77 -3.09 8.83
C ILE A 10 3.39 -3.67 8.58
N ALA A 11 2.56 -2.96 7.80
CA ALA A 11 1.21 -3.43 7.49
C ALA A 11 1.24 -4.73 6.69
N MET A 12 2.17 -4.83 5.75
CA MET A 12 2.32 -6.06 4.97
C MET A 12 2.77 -7.21 5.86
N ALA A 13 3.68 -6.94 6.79
CA ALA A 13 4.14 -7.97 7.73
C ALA A 13 2.99 -8.44 8.62
N LYS A 14 2.17 -7.52 9.09
CA LYS A 14 1.00 -7.87 9.90
C LYS A 14 0.03 -8.76 9.14
N ALA A 15 -0.10 -8.51 7.84
CA ALA A 15 -1.00 -9.28 6.99
C ALA A 15 -0.33 -10.54 6.43
N CYS A 16 0.94 -10.74 6.72
CA CYS A 16 1.73 -11.86 6.20
C CYS A 16 1.72 -11.89 4.68
N MET A 17 1.87 -10.73 4.06
CA MET A 17 1.84 -10.59 2.61
C MET A 17 3.16 -10.08 2.07
N ASN A 18 3.59 -10.66 0.94
CA ASN A 18 4.68 -10.09 0.17
C ASN A 18 4.07 -9.26 -0.98
N THR A 19 4.92 -8.76 -1.87
CA THR A 19 4.48 -7.92 -2.99
C THR A 19 3.51 -8.67 -3.91
N GLU A 20 3.81 -9.94 -4.18
CA GLU A 20 2.95 -10.75 -5.05
C GLU A 20 1.58 -10.96 -4.43
N ASP A 21 1.55 -11.24 -3.13
CA ASP A 21 0.29 -11.43 -2.42
C ASP A 21 -0.53 -10.16 -2.47
N LEU A 22 0.11 -9.03 -2.25
CA LEU A 22 -0.58 -7.74 -2.28
C LEU A 22 -1.14 -7.46 -3.67
N GLN A 23 -0.37 -7.76 -4.70
CA GLN A 23 -0.82 -7.57 -6.06
C GLN A 23 -2.07 -8.40 -6.34
N GLY A 24 -2.03 -9.67 -5.96
CA GLY A 24 -3.17 -10.56 -6.20
C GLY A 24 -4.39 -10.13 -5.42
N LYS A 25 -4.22 -9.75 -4.17
CA LYS A 25 -5.33 -9.36 -3.32
C LYS A 25 -5.95 -8.03 -3.74
N SER A 26 -5.13 -7.09 -4.17
CA SER A 26 -5.63 -5.77 -4.57
C SER A 26 -6.18 -5.76 -5.99
N GLY A 27 -5.77 -6.71 -6.82
CA GLY A 27 -6.20 -6.76 -8.21
C GLY A 27 -5.57 -5.69 -9.09
N MET A 28 -4.52 -5.04 -8.62
CA MET A 28 -3.88 -3.97 -9.38
C MET A 28 -2.70 -4.49 -10.22
N PRO A 29 -2.38 -3.80 -11.33
CA PRO A 29 -1.19 -4.17 -12.11
C PRO A 29 0.09 -4.05 -11.29
N ARG A 30 1.06 -4.90 -11.61
CA ARG A 30 2.35 -4.90 -10.91
C ARG A 30 3.01 -3.52 -10.88
N PRO A 31 3.05 -2.75 -11.99
CA PRO A 31 3.66 -1.42 -11.94
C PRO A 31 3.00 -0.49 -10.92
N THR A 32 1.69 -0.58 -10.79
CA THR A 32 0.97 0.26 -9.81
C THR A 32 1.36 -0.11 -8.39
N VAL A 33 1.41 -1.41 -8.10
CA VAL A 33 1.82 -1.89 -6.78
C VAL A 33 3.24 -1.46 -6.47
N ASN A 34 4.14 -1.58 -7.45
CA ASN A 34 5.53 -1.16 -7.28
C ASN A 34 5.65 0.33 -6.99
N ASN A 35 4.82 1.15 -7.63
CA ASN A 35 4.82 2.58 -7.37
C ASN A 35 4.40 2.89 -5.93
N VAL A 36 3.41 2.18 -5.43
CA VAL A 36 2.98 2.36 -4.05
C VAL A 36 4.09 1.95 -3.08
N ILE A 37 4.69 0.79 -3.30
CA ILE A 37 5.71 0.26 -2.41
C ILE A 37 6.97 1.13 -2.40
N SER A 38 7.33 1.71 -3.55
CA SER A 38 8.52 2.55 -3.65
C SER A 38 8.30 3.95 -3.10
N GLY A 39 7.09 4.28 -2.68
CA GLY A 39 6.81 5.58 -2.08
C GLY A 39 6.53 6.68 -3.09
N ARG A 40 6.20 6.32 -4.32
CA ARG A 40 5.85 7.31 -5.34
C ARG A 40 4.44 7.84 -5.10
N SER A 41 4.22 9.06 -5.58
CA SER A 41 2.90 9.65 -5.49
C SER A 41 1.92 8.87 -6.36
N VAL A 42 0.78 8.49 -5.79
CA VAL A 42 -0.27 7.78 -6.50
C VAL A 42 -1.61 8.38 -6.14
N ARG A 43 -2.64 7.96 -6.84
CA ARG A 43 -3.99 8.48 -6.59
C ARG A 43 -4.52 7.97 -5.25
N PRO A 44 -5.36 8.75 -4.59
CA PRO A 44 -5.97 8.32 -3.32
C PRO A 44 -6.68 6.98 -3.44
N ARG A 45 -7.34 6.73 -4.55
CA ARG A 45 -8.03 5.46 -4.76
C ARG A 45 -7.06 4.28 -4.74
N THR A 46 -5.88 4.47 -5.32
CA THR A 46 -4.85 3.43 -5.33
C THR A 46 -4.42 3.09 -3.91
N ILE A 47 -4.18 4.11 -3.10
CA ILE A 47 -3.81 3.92 -1.70
C ILE A 47 -4.95 3.21 -0.96
N GLY A 48 -6.19 3.61 -1.21
CA GLY A 48 -7.35 2.99 -0.58
C GLY A 48 -7.46 1.51 -0.91
N GLU A 49 -7.19 1.15 -2.17
CA GLU A 49 -7.24 -0.26 -2.57
C GLU A 49 -6.16 -1.08 -1.87
N VAL A 50 -4.97 -0.50 -1.70
CA VAL A 50 -3.88 -1.18 -0.99
C VAL A 50 -4.26 -1.39 0.48
N ALA A 51 -4.78 -0.35 1.12
CA ALA A 51 -5.20 -0.45 2.52
C ALA A 51 -6.28 -1.50 2.70
N LYS A 52 -7.24 -1.54 1.79
CA LYS A 52 -8.32 -2.52 1.84
C LYS A 52 -7.77 -3.93 1.69
N ALA A 53 -6.84 -4.13 0.77
CA ALA A 53 -6.22 -5.43 0.57
C ALA A 53 -5.47 -5.90 1.81
N LEU A 54 -4.87 -4.97 2.53
CA LEU A 54 -4.11 -5.27 3.76
C LEU A 54 -5.00 -5.35 4.99
N GLY A 55 -6.26 -4.93 4.88
CA GLY A 55 -7.18 -4.94 6.00
C GLY A 55 -6.87 -3.90 7.06
N VAL A 56 -6.28 -2.77 6.64
CA VAL A 56 -5.92 -1.69 7.55
C VAL A 56 -6.55 -0.38 7.10
N ASP A 57 -6.53 0.60 7.99
CA ASP A 57 -6.98 1.95 7.65
C ASP A 57 -5.91 2.63 6.80
N VAL A 58 -6.35 3.48 5.87
CA VAL A 58 -5.45 4.22 5.00
C VAL A 58 -4.40 5.00 5.82
N THR A 59 -4.81 5.55 6.95
CA THR A 59 -3.90 6.33 7.80
C THR A 59 -2.74 5.50 8.33
N GLU A 60 -2.86 4.19 8.32
CA GLU A 60 -1.79 3.32 8.82
C GLU A 60 -0.67 3.12 7.81
N ILE A 61 -0.88 3.50 6.56
CA ILE A 61 0.12 3.25 5.53
C ILE A 61 0.55 4.50 4.76
N ILE A 62 -0.09 5.64 5.00
CA ILE A 62 0.26 6.85 4.26
C ILE A 62 1.25 7.70 5.02
N GLU A 63 1.96 8.52 4.23
CA GLU A 63 2.81 9.55 4.78
C GLU A 63 1.93 10.71 5.20
N THR A 64 1.96 11.03 6.48
CA THR A 64 1.19 12.17 6.98
C THR A 64 2.08 13.40 7.00
N GLU A 65 1.63 14.43 6.33
CA GLU A 65 2.31 15.73 6.35
C GLU A 65 1.45 16.72 7.09
N ASN A 66 2.09 17.53 7.86
CA ASN A 66 1.41 18.63 8.54
C ASN A 66 1.99 19.93 8.12
#